data_5fe9848caeff719e31fb987b8caa35c0
#
_entry.id   5fe9848caeff719e31fb987b8caa35c0
#
_cell.length_a   1.000
_cell.length_b   1.000
_cell.length_c   1.000
_cell.angle_alpha   90.00
_cell.angle_beta   90.00
_cell.angle_gamma   90.00
#
_symmetry.space_group_name_H-M   'P 1'
#
loop_
_entity.id
_entity.type
_entity.pdbx_description
1 polymer ?
#
loop_
_entity_poly.entity_id
_entity_poly.type
_entity_poly.pdbx_seq_one_letter_code
_entity_poly.pdbx_strand_id
1 'polypeptide(L)'
;MISLRKFHPLILGCVLAAACTWVSAQSVKPNVVILATGGTIAGAGASASNSATYTAAKIPVEKLIAGLPELGNVANVKGEQVFQIASESMTNEHLMTLGKRVSALVKQADVDGIVITHGTDTLEETAYFLNLVIRTNKPVVLVASMRPSTALSADGALNLLNAVTVAASKDAAGKGVLVSMNDEIQSGRDVSKNVNIKTEAFKSQWGALGMTVEGVNYWFRAPVKRHTQQSEFNIDEMSALASVEIVYSYANVPRIAFDAVSKTGIQAIVHGGPGNGSVADRIVPVLRDIRAQGIQVIRSSRVPDGLVLRNAEQPDDKYDWVVAHDLRPQKARILAAVALTKTNSSKELQRIFWEY
;
A
#
# COMPACT_ATOMS: atom_id res chain seq x y z
N MET A 1 -8.00 -11.36 -101.55
CA MET A 1 -7.51 -12.15 -100.38
C MET A 1 -6.91 -11.18 -99.38
N ILE A 2 -7.56 -10.95 -98.31
CA ILE A 2 -7.33 -9.86 -97.40
C ILE A 2 -6.47 -10.37 -96.23
N SER A 3 -5.32 -9.72 -95.99
CA SER A 3 -4.43 -10.02 -94.85
C SER A 3 -4.75 -9.13 -93.69
N LEU A 4 -5.14 -9.72 -92.60
CA LEU A 4 -5.40 -9.04 -91.29
C LEU A 4 -4.07 -8.94 -90.52
N ARG A 5 -3.62 -7.70 -90.30
CA ARG A 5 -2.53 -7.38 -89.39
C ARG A 5 -3.06 -7.34 -87.96
N LYS A 6 -2.48 -8.14 -87.09
CA LYS A 6 -2.73 -8.12 -85.63
C LYS A 6 -1.96 -6.99 -84.94
N PHE A 7 -2.65 -6.05 -84.32
CA PHE A 7 -2.07 -5.10 -83.39
C PHE A 7 -1.97 -5.73 -81.98
N HIS A 8 -0.77 -5.68 -81.45
CA HIS A 8 -0.58 -5.99 -80.02
C HIS A 8 -0.49 -4.67 -79.21
N PRO A 9 -1.29 -4.43 -78.19
CA PRO A 9 -1.03 -3.35 -77.27
C PRO A 9 -0.03 -3.78 -76.21
N LEU A 10 1.07 -3.05 -76.07
CA LEU A 10 1.97 -3.10 -74.93
C LEU A 10 1.26 -2.48 -73.75
N ILE A 11 0.97 -3.32 -72.79
CA ILE A 11 0.49 -2.84 -71.44
C ILE A 11 1.75 -2.60 -70.58
N LEU A 12 2.12 -1.33 -70.41
CA LEU A 12 3.18 -0.89 -69.53
C LEU A 12 2.62 -0.88 -68.11
N GLY A 13 2.82 -1.94 -67.31
CA GLY A 13 2.47 -2.04 -65.93
C GLY A 13 3.41 -1.23 -65.04
N CYS A 14 3.00 -0.06 -64.57
CA CYS A 14 3.66 0.65 -63.49
C CYS A 14 3.41 -0.09 -62.15
N VAL A 15 4.38 -0.87 -61.69
CA VAL A 15 4.42 -1.40 -60.34
C VAL A 15 4.86 -0.29 -59.40
N LEU A 16 3.91 0.45 -58.78
CA LEU A 16 4.19 1.30 -57.62
C LEU A 16 4.46 0.37 -56.44
N ALA A 17 5.72 0.14 -56.12
CA ALA A 17 6.13 -0.44 -54.82
C ALA A 17 5.90 0.60 -53.72
N ALA A 18 4.74 0.52 -53.06
CA ALA A 18 4.50 1.27 -51.82
C ALA A 18 5.40 0.65 -50.72
N ALA A 19 6.57 1.25 -50.52
CA ALA A 19 7.39 0.97 -49.35
C ALA A 19 6.66 1.50 -48.11
N CYS A 20 5.84 0.65 -47.44
CA CYS A 20 5.36 0.90 -46.12
C CYS A 20 6.56 0.90 -45.16
N THR A 21 7.13 2.07 -44.92
CA THR A 21 8.05 2.26 -43.80
C THR A 21 7.22 2.09 -42.53
N TRP A 22 7.38 0.94 -41.90
CA TRP A 22 6.93 0.73 -40.52
C TRP A 22 7.76 1.69 -39.67
N VAL A 23 7.26 2.88 -39.45
CA VAL A 23 7.74 3.74 -38.36
C VAL A 23 7.33 3.03 -37.08
N SER A 24 8.25 2.22 -36.54
CA SER A 24 8.12 1.73 -35.19
C SER A 24 8.08 2.98 -34.31
N ALA A 25 6.87 3.41 -33.91
CA ALA A 25 6.72 4.44 -32.92
C ALA A 25 7.42 3.91 -31.67
N GLN A 26 8.59 4.42 -31.37
CA GLN A 26 9.30 4.12 -30.15
C GLN A 26 8.34 4.52 -29.01
N SER A 27 7.76 3.54 -28.35
CA SER A 27 6.80 3.80 -27.27
C SER A 27 7.52 4.66 -26.22
N VAL A 28 6.99 5.84 -25.98
CA VAL A 28 7.52 6.74 -24.93
C VAL A 28 7.46 5.98 -23.61
N LYS A 29 8.62 5.78 -22.99
CA LYS A 29 8.69 5.10 -21.70
C LYS A 29 7.91 5.92 -20.66
N PRO A 30 7.12 5.27 -19.79
CA PRO A 30 6.42 5.96 -18.72
C PRO A 30 7.41 6.59 -17.73
N ASN A 31 7.02 7.70 -17.14
CA ASN A 31 7.80 8.41 -16.12
C ASN A 31 7.38 7.93 -14.74
N VAL A 32 8.29 7.30 -14.01
CA VAL A 32 8.08 6.79 -12.67
C VAL A 32 8.94 7.55 -11.66
N VAL A 33 8.30 8.05 -10.60
CA VAL A 33 9.02 8.71 -9.49
C VAL A 33 9.17 7.71 -8.35
N ILE A 34 10.42 7.50 -7.90
CA ILE A 34 10.72 6.71 -6.69
C ILE A 34 10.87 7.66 -5.51
N LEU A 35 9.96 7.56 -4.55
CA LEU A 35 10.02 8.23 -3.25
C LEU A 35 10.69 7.30 -2.24
N ALA A 36 11.86 7.67 -1.73
CA ALA A 36 12.57 6.87 -0.76
C ALA A 36 12.29 7.35 0.67
N THR A 37 11.89 6.42 1.54
CA THR A 37 11.65 6.67 2.96
C THR A 37 12.66 5.99 3.88
N GLY A 38 13.52 5.12 3.34
CA GLY A 38 14.53 4.38 4.08
C GLY A 38 14.26 2.86 4.12
N GLY A 39 14.33 2.27 5.30
CA GLY A 39 14.06 0.85 5.53
C GLY A 39 15.20 -0.10 5.14
N THR A 40 14.92 -1.40 5.15
CA THR A 40 15.85 -2.49 4.87
C THR A 40 16.36 -2.50 3.44
N ILE A 41 15.53 -2.12 2.47
CA ILE A 41 15.92 -2.03 1.05
C ILE A 41 17.08 -1.05 0.82
N ALA A 42 17.15 -0.02 1.68
CA ALA A 42 18.25 0.92 1.77
C ALA A 42 19.22 0.57 2.92
N GLY A 43 19.21 -0.66 3.40
CA GLY A 43 20.04 -1.13 4.51
C GLY A 43 21.36 -1.73 4.04
N ALA A 44 22.36 -1.67 4.92
CA ALA A 44 23.68 -2.26 4.70
C ALA A 44 24.15 -3.02 5.95
N GLY A 45 24.59 -4.26 5.75
CA GLY A 45 25.24 -5.11 6.75
C GLY A 45 26.75 -5.15 6.58
N ALA A 46 27.45 -5.54 7.62
CA ALA A 46 28.91 -5.63 7.63
C ALA A 46 29.47 -6.81 6.81
N SER A 47 28.67 -7.85 6.58
CA SER A 47 29.06 -9.06 5.84
C SER A 47 27.90 -9.54 4.97
N ALA A 48 28.23 -10.17 3.84
CA ALA A 48 27.24 -10.77 2.95
C ALA A 48 26.44 -11.92 3.59
N SER A 49 26.97 -12.57 4.63
CA SER A 49 26.26 -13.59 5.42
C SER A 49 25.26 -12.98 6.42
N ASN A 50 25.29 -11.67 6.66
CA ASN A 50 24.40 -11.00 7.60
C ASN A 50 23.07 -10.61 6.92
N SER A 51 22.06 -11.48 7.04
CA SER A 51 20.71 -11.21 6.52
C SER A 51 19.79 -10.53 7.52
N ALA A 52 20.11 -10.57 8.82
CA ALA A 52 19.32 -10.03 9.91
C ALA A 52 20.05 -8.97 10.75
N THR A 53 21.39 -8.95 10.72
CA THR A 53 22.21 -7.94 11.44
C THR A 53 22.70 -6.88 10.44
N TYR A 54 22.02 -5.76 10.39
CA TYR A 54 22.33 -4.64 9.47
C TYR A 54 21.84 -3.31 10.04
N THR A 55 22.24 -2.22 9.42
CA THR A 55 21.68 -0.90 9.70
C THR A 55 20.75 -0.50 8.56
N ALA A 56 19.49 -0.23 8.87
CA ALA A 56 18.50 0.25 7.91
C ALA A 56 18.81 1.67 7.43
N ALA A 57 18.23 2.06 6.30
CA ALA A 57 18.21 3.43 5.79
C ALA A 57 19.61 4.07 5.61
N LYS A 58 20.59 3.31 5.12
CA LYS A 58 21.98 3.80 4.88
C LYS A 58 22.24 4.25 3.45
N ILE A 59 21.50 3.71 2.48
CA ILE A 59 21.74 3.90 1.05
C ILE A 59 20.73 4.96 0.54
N PRO A 60 21.20 6.10 0.00
CA PRO A 60 20.32 7.10 -0.58
C PRO A 60 19.72 6.62 -1.90
N VAL A 61 18.60 7.22 -2.30
CA VAL A 61 17.79 6.78 -3.46
C VAL A 61 18.57 6.78 -4.77
N GLU A 62 19.47 7.74 -4.96
CA GLU A 62 20.29 7.85 -6.17
C GLU A 62 21.20 6.63 -6.33
N LYS A 63 21.74 6.09 -5.22
CA LYS A 63 22.55 4.87 -5.23
C LYS A 63 21.73 3.61 -5.45
N LEU A 64 20.49 3.56 -4.95
CA LEU A 64 19.57 2.45 -5.23
C LEU A 64 19.25 2.38 -6.73
N ILE A 65 18.95 3.52 -7.35
CA ILE A 65 18.65 3.62 -8.79
C ILE A 65 19.90 3.30 -9.63
N ALA A 66 21.04 3.89 -9.29
CA ALA A 66 22.30 3.65 -10.01
C ALA A 66 22.78 2.19 -9.92
N GLY A 67 22.44 1.50 -8.82
CA GLY A 67 22.76 0.08 -8.62
C GLY A 67 21.87 -0.89 -9.43
N LEU A 68 20.83 -0.39 -10.12
CA LEU A 68 19.88 -1.21 -10.88
C LEU A 68 19.57 -0.57 -12.25
N PRO A 69 20.52 -0.61 -13.19
CA PRO A 69 20.36 0.01 -14.52
C PRO A 69 19.19 -0.56 -15.34
N GLU A 70 18.73 -1.77 -15.02
CA GLU A 70 17.56 -2.43 -15.62
C GLU A 70 16.28 -1.61 -15.49
N LEU A 71 16.18 -0.76 -14.48
CA LEU A 71 15.05 0.18 -14.32
C LEU A 71 14.86 1.05 -15.55
N GLY A 72 15.97 1.46 -16.18
CA GLY A 72 15.97 2.25 -17.39
C GLY A 72 15.38 1.53 -18.61
N ASN A 73 15.27 0.21 -18.58
CA ASN A 73 14.60 -0.55 -19.65
C ASN A 73 13.06 -0.47 -19.52
N VAL A 74 12.55 -0.28 -18.30
CA VAL A 74 11.13 -0.27 -17.99
C VAL A 74 10.52 1.14 -18.05
N ALA A 75 11.20 2.13 -17.46
CA ALA A 75 10.66 3.48 -17.30
C ALA A 75 11.76 4.55 -17.29
N ASN A 76 11.37 5.81 -17.49
CA ASN A 76 12.18 6.94 -17.13
C ASN A 76 12.05 7.15 -15.61
N VAL A 77 13.08 6.80 -14.85
CA VAL A 77 13.02 6.78 -13.39
C VAL A 77 13.71 8.01 -12.81
N LYS A 78 13.02 8.69 -11.87
CA LYS A 78 13.56 9.79 -11.06
C LYS A 78 13.42 9.45 -9.59
N GLY A 79 14.48 9.68 -8.80
CA GLY A 79 14.50 9.46 -7.35
C GLY A 79 14.28 10.74 -6.56
N GLU A 80 13.63 10.62 -5.41
CA GLU A 80 13.49 11.69 -4.42
C GLU A 80 13.57 11.08 -3.01
N GLN A 81 14.47 11.58 -2.19
CA GLN A 81 14.58 11.19 -0.78
C GLN A 81 13.59 12.00 0.04
N VAL A 82 12.53 11.37 0.57
CA VAL A 82 11.53 12.01 1.44
C VAL A 82 11.97 11.91 2.90
N PHE A 83 12.33 10.70 3.33
CA PHE A 83 12.89 10.41 4.65
C PHE A 83 14.04 9.41 4.51
N GLN A 84 14.79 9.23 5.61
CA GLN A 84 15.81 8.19 5.70
C GLN A 84 15.77 7.56 7.09
N ILE A 85 14.67 6.85 7.36
CA ILE A 85 14.35 6.28 8.67
C ILE A 85 14.08 4.78 8.59
N ALA A 86 14.24 4.10 9.71
CA ALA A 86 13.69 2.77 9.92
C ALA A 86 12.17 2.87 10.17
N SER A 87 11.39 1.97 9.61
CA SER A 87 9.92 2.15 9.53
C SER A 87 9.19 2.06 10.87
N GLU A 88 9.75 1.42 11.88
CA GLU A 88 9.23 1.44 13.25
C GLU A 88 9.24 2.84 13.87
N SER A 89 9.99 3.77 13.29
CA SER A 89 10.06 5.18 13.69
C SER A 89 9.12 6.10 12.91
N MET A 90 8.23 5.54 12.08
CA MET A 90 7.20 6.32 11.38
C MET A 90 6.22 6.95 12.36
N THR A 91 5.93 8.23 12.16
CA THR A 91 4.93 8.99 12.94
C THR A 91 3.77 9.42 12.06
N ASN A 92 2.70 9.95 12.67
CA ASN A 92 1.58 10.54 11.93
C ASN A 92 2.05 11.71 11.04
N GLU A 93 3.03 12.50 11.47
CA GLU A 93 3.61 13.62 10.70
C GLU A 93 4.37 13.09 9.47
N HIS A 94 5.08 11.96 9.59
CA HIS A 94 5.72 11.31 8.46
C HIS A 94 4.68 10.79 7.44
N LEU A 95 3.59 10.17 7.92
CA LEU A 95 2.49 9.74 7.05
C LEU A 95 1.86 10.93 6.30
N MET A 96 1.56 12.02 7.01
CA MET A 96 1.00 13.24 6.43
C MET A 96 1.94 13.86 5.39
N THR A 97 3.23 13.96 5.67
CA THR A 97 4.24 14.50 4.77
C THR A 97 4.36 13.66 3.50
N LEU A 98 4.46 12.34 3.65
CA LEU A 98 4.50 11.40 2.52
C LEU A 98 3.22 11.49 1.69
N GLY A 99 2.04 11.47 2.33
CA GLY A 99 0.76 11.59 1.66
C GLY A 99 0.63 12.87 0.84
N LYS A 100 0.99 14.02 1.40
CA LYS A 100 1.00 15.31 0.68
C LYS A 100 1.95 15.29 -0.50
N ARG A 101 3.15 14.68 -0.35
CA ARG A 101 4.10 14.57 -1.46
C ARG A 101 3.58 13.69 -2.59
N VAL A 102 3.00 12.52 -2.26
CA VAL A 102 2.36 11.63 -3.24
C VAL A 102 1.22 12.36 -3.95
N SER A 103 0.34 13.06 -3.20
CA SER A 103 -0.75 13.84 -3.78
C SER A 103 -0.27 14.90 -4.76
N ALA A 104 0.81 15.60 -4.45
CA ALA A 104 1.40 16.60 -5.34
C ALA A 104 1.94 15.98 -6.64
N LEU A 105 2.56 14.78 -6.57
CA LEU A 105 3.12 14.10 -7.74
C LEU A 105 2.06 13.49 -8.65
N VAL A 106 1.03 12.86 -8.10
CA VAL A 106 -0.03 12.24 -8.94
C VAL A 106 -0.84 13.26 -9.75
N LYS A 107 -0.80 14.55 -9.37
CA LYS A 107 -1.42 15.65 -10.11
C LYS A 107 -0.57 16.14 -11.29
N GLN A 108 0.72 15.81 -11.33
CA GLN A 108 1.62 16.23 -12.42
C GLN A 108 1.33 15.39 -13.67
N ALA A 109 1.17 16.04 -14.82
CA ALA A 109 0.84 15.37 -16.07
C ALA A 109 1.98 14.48 -16.61
N ASP A 110 3.21 14.82 -16.27
CA ASP A 110 4.44 14.11 -16.64
C ASP A 110 4.85 12.99 -15.70
N VAL A 111 4.04 12.66 -14.70
CA VAL A 111 4.24 11.50 -13.81
C VAL A 111 3.19 10.44 -14.12
N ASP A 112 3.60 9.26 -14.53
CA ASP A 112 2.72 8.14 -14.88
C ASP A 112 2.48 7.19 -13.70
N GLY A 113 3.49 7.00 -12.83
CA GLY A 113 3.39 6.14 -11.65
C GLY A 113 4.35 6.55 -10.54
N ILE A 114 4.08 6.07 -9.34
CA ILE A 114 4.91 6.32 -8.15
C ILE A 114 5.30 4.99 -7.52
N VAL A 115 6.58 4.86 -7.17
CA VAL A 115 7.10 3.79 -6.31
C VAL A 115 7.55 4.41 -5.00
N ILE A 116 7.26 3.74 -3.88
CA ILE A 116 7.69 4.18 -2.55
C ILE A 116 8.52 3.07 -1.93
N THR A 117 9.84 3.31 -1.77
CA THR A 117 10.67 2.36 -1.01
C THR A 117 10.47 2.59 0.48
N HIS A 118 10.20 1.54 1.23
CA HIS A 118 9.78 1.60 2.63
C HIS A 118 10.45 0.50 3.47
N GLY A 119 10.45 0.65 4.79
CA GLY A 119 10.82 -0.42 5.70
C GLY A 119 9.62 -1.37 5.94
N THR A 120 9.91 -2.63 6.19
CA THR A 120 8.87 -3.69 6.23
C THR A 120 7.97 -3.63 7.46
N ASP A 121 8.39 -3.01 8.58
CA ASP A 121 7.67 -3.15 9.86
C ASP A 121 6.34 -2.42 9.89
N THR A 122 6.24 -1.25 9.23
CA THR A 122 4.99 -0.46 9.16
C THR A 122 4.52 -0.20 7.72
N LEU A 123 5.07 -0.93 6.74
CA LEU A 123 4.69 -0.80 5.33
C LEU A 123 3.18 -0.96 5.13
N GLU A 124 2.56 -1.94 5.78
CA GLU A 124 1.13 -2.22 5.67
C GLU A 124 0.25 -1.06 6.17
N GLU A 125 0.70 -0.33 7.20
CA GLU A 125 0.00 0.85 7.72
C GLU A 125 0.12 2.03 6.76
N THR A 126 1.32 2.29 6.25
CA THR A 126 1.58 3.33 5.25
C THR A 126 0.83 3.06 3.94
N ALA A 127 0.83 1.82 3.45
CA ALA A 127 0.10 1.43 2.25
C ALA A 127 -1.41 1.67 2.40
N TYR A 128 -1.98 1.25 3.54
CA TYR A 128 -3.39 1.47 3.81
C TYR A 128 -3.73 2.95 3.99
N PHE A 129 -2.91 3.71 4.70
CA PHE A 129 -3.09 5.16 4.82
C PHE A 129 -3.18 5.84 3.45
N LEU A 130 -2.20 5.60 2.57
CA LEU A 130 -2.21 6.18 1.23
C LEU A 130 -3.41 5.70 0.40
N ASN A 131 -3.80 4.43 0.55
CA ASN A 131 -4.98 3.87 -0.11
C ASN A 131 -6.28 4.59 0.28
N LEU A 132 -6.36 5.10 1.50
CA LEU A 132 -7.51 5.87 2.00
C LEU A 132 -7.50 7.32 1.50
N VAL A 133 -6.33 7.99 1.44
CA VAL A 133 -6.28 9.46 1.38
C VAL A 133 -5.80 10.03 0.05
N ILE A 134 -5.23 9.21 -0.85
CA ILE A 134 -4.72 9.69 -2.15
C ILE A 134 -5.80 9.57 -3.24
N ARG A 135 -6.16 10.69 -3.84
CA ARG A 135 -7.17 10.77 -4.91
C ARG A 135 -6.50 10.62 -6.28
N THR A 136 -6.39 9.39 -6.78
CA THR A 136 -5.74 9.10 -8.07
C THR A 136 -6.18 7.78 -8.69
N ASN A 137 -6.08 7.70 -10.02
CA ASN A 137 -6.11 6.43 -10.76
C ASN A 137 -4.69 5.98 -11.17
N LYS A 138 -3.67 6.84 -11.01
CA LYS A 138 -2.29 6.46 -11.33
C LYS A 138 -1.79 5.41 -10.34
N PRO A 139 -0.96 4.45 -10.79
CA PRO A 139 -0.37 3.45 -9.91
C PRO A 139 0.51 4.09 -8.83
N VAL A 140 0.28 3.69 -7.58
CA VAL A 140 1.13 4.01 -6.43
C VAL A 140 1.50 2.68 -5.78
N VAL A 141 2.79 2.35 -5.79
CA VAL A 141 3.31 1.02 -5.41
C VAL A 141 4.32 1.16 -4.30
N LEU A 142 4.07 0.53 -3.14
CA LEU A 142 5.07 0.40 -2.09
C LEU A 142 5.91 -0.85 -2.33
N VAL A 143 7.18 -0.75 -1.98
CA VAL A 143 8.16 -1.84 -2.07
C VAL A 143 9.13 -1.79 -0.91
N ALA A 144 9.57 -2.97 -0.46
CA ALA A 144 10.58 -3.12 0.57
C ALA A 144 11.47 -4.33 0.29
N SER A 145 12.33 -4.66 1.22
CA SER A 145 13.05 -5.94 1.24
C SER A 145 13.15 -6.49 2.65
N MET A 146 13.26 -7.80 2.76
CA MET A 146 13.48 -8.49 4.03
C MET A 146 14.97 -8.65 4.34
N ARG A 147 15.83 -8.55 3.32
CA ARG A 147 17.29 -8.63 3.44
C ARG A 147 17.93 -7.32 3.00
N PRO A 148 19.01 -6.86 3.67
CA PRO A 148 19.75 -5.69 3.23
C PRO A 148 20.42 -5.95 1.86
N SER A 149 20.68 -4.89 1.11
CA SER A 149 21.27 -4.97 -0.24
C SER A 149 22.63 -5.68 -0.27
N THR A 150 23.36 -5.70 0.86
CA THR A 150 24.67 -6.35 1.01
C THR A 150 24.59 -7.85 1.29
N ALA A 151 23.40 -8.40 1.61
CA ALA A 151 23.25 -9.81 1.96
C ALA A 151 23.27 -10.73 0.73
N LEU A 152 23.74 -11.97 0.93
CA LEU A 152 23.54 -13.03 -0.07
C LEU A 152 22.04 -13.26 -0.29
N SER A 153 21.65 -13.42 -1.56
CA SER A 153 20.23 -13.54 -1.97
C SER A 153 19.35 -12.39 -1.45
N ALA A 154 19.88 -11.15 -1.50
CA ALA A 154 19.10 -9.95 -1.22
C ALA A 154 17.91 -9.86 -2.18
N ASP A 155 16.71 -9.59 -1.64
CA ASP A 155 15.46 -9.56 -2.39
C ASP A 155 15.11 -8.14 -2.93
N GLY A 156 15.82 -7.10 -2.48
CA GLY A 156 15.46 -5.71 -2.75
C GLY A 156 15.55 -5.30 -4.22
N ALA A 157 16.55 -5.77 -4.97
CA ALA A 157 16.75 -5.37 -6.35
C ALA A 157 15.61 -5.86 -7.26
N LEU A 158 15.24 -7.13 -7.17
CA LEU A 158 14.11 -7.69 -7.94
C LEU A 158 12.78 -7.10 -7.50
N ASN A 159 12.55 -6.95 -6.18
CA ASN A 159 11.35 -6.29 -5.67
C ASN A 159 11.21 -4.87 -6.23
N LEU A 160 12.30 -4.08 -6.29
CA LEU A 160 12.27 -2.72 -6.83
C LEU A 160 11.99 -2.70 -8.34
N LEU A 161 12.60 -3.60 -9.10
CA LEU A 161 12.35 -3.74 -10.54
C LEU A 161 10.89 -4.10 -10.82
N ASN A 162 10.34 -5.07 -10.09
CA ASN A 162 8.94 -5.46 -10.18
C ASN A 162 8.00 -4.30 -9.79
N ALA A 163 8.31 -3.55 -8.73
CA ALA A 163 7.51 -2.41 -8.32
C ALA A 163 7.48 -1.30 -9.38
N VAL A 164 8.62 -1.01 -10.04
CA VAL A 164 8.68 -0.05 -11.15
C VAL A 164 7.92 -0.59 -12.36
N THR A 165 7.99 -1.89 -12.66
CA THR A 165 7.19 -2.54 -13.71
C THR A 165 5.69 -2.37 -13.48
N VAL A 166 5.23 -2.58 -12.25
CA VAL A 166 3.83 -2.37 -11.87
C VAL A 166 3.45 -0.89 -11.99
N ALA A 167 4.30 0.01 -11.48
CA ALA A 167 4.02 1.46 -11.49
C ALA A 167 4.03 2.05 -12.91
N ALA A 168 4.79 1.47 -13.83
CA ALA A 168 4.87 1.85 -15.24
C ALA A 168 3.70 1.32 -16.09
N SER A 169 2.91 0.38 -15.57
CA SER A 169 1.90 -0.34 -16.33
C SER A 169 0.53 0.34 -16.25
N LYS A 170 -0.11 0.51 -17.41
CA LYS A 170 -1.46 1.10 -17.51
C LYS A 170 -2.54 0.21 -16.89
N ASP A 171 -2.34 -1.10 -16.88
CA ASP A 171 -3.28 -2.07 -16.31
C ASP A 171 -3.26 -2.11 -14.77
N ALA A 172 -2.27 -1.48 -14.12
CA ALA A 172 -2.26 -1.23 -12.69
C ALA A 172 -3.12 -0.01 -12.27
N ALA A 173 -3.56 0.80 -13.26
CA ALA A 173 -4.35 1.98 -12.97
C ALA A 173 -5.70 1.64 -12.32
N GLY A 174 -6.11 2.44 -11.34
CA GLY A 174 -7.40 2.29 -10.66
C GLY A 174 -7.49 1.06 -9.73
N LYS A 175 -6.39 0.39 -9.41
CA LYS A 175 -6.35 -0.76 -8.50
C LYS A 175 -6.00 -0.41 -7.04
N GLY A 176 -6.08 0.88 -6.70
CA GLY A 176 -5.71 1.36 -5.36
C GLY A 176 -4.19 1.49 -5.19
N VAL A 177 -3.76 1.65 -3.95
CA VAL A 177 -2.36 1.56 -3.59
C VAL A 177 -1.96 0.08 -3.53
N LEU A 178 -0.83 -0.24 -4.15
CA LEU A 178 -0.33 -1.60 -4.30
C LEU A 178 0.93 -1.81 -3.46
N VAL A 179 1.20 -3.06 -3.14
CA VAL A 179 2.48 -3.49 -2.54
C VAL A 179 3.06 -4.58 -3.42
N SER A 180 4.29 -4.37 -3.91
CA SER A 180 4.99 -5.35 -4.74
C SER A 180 6.18 -5.90 -3.97
N MET A 181 6.10 -7.17 -3.61
CA MET A 181 7.16 -7.90 -2.89
C MET A 181 7.10 -9.39 -3.21
N ASN A 182 8.28 -9.99 -3.37
CA ASN A 182 8.41 -11.44 -3.58
C ASN A 182 7.54 -11.93 -4.76
N ASP A 183 7.62 -11.19 -5.87
CA ASP A 183 6.88 -11.39 -7.13
C ASP A 183 5.35 -11.19 -7.05
N GLU A 184 4.78 -11.03 -5.86
CA GLU A 184 3.35 -10.81 -5.67
C GLU A 184 2.97 -9.32 -5.70
N ILE A 185 1.80 -9.03 -6.29
CA ILE A 185 1.15 -7.73 -6.26
C ILE A 185 -0.02 -7.80 -5.29
N GLN A 186 0.10 -7.12 -4.17
CA GLN A 186 -0.88 -7.13 -3.09
C GLN A 186 -1.67 -5.82 -3.03
N SER A 187 -2.91 -5.89 -2.51
CA SER A 187 -3.67 -4.70 -2.14
C SER A 187 -3.07 -4.04 -0.90
N GLY A 188 -2.83 -2.72 -0.95
CA GLY A 188 -2.37 -1.96 0.21
C GLY A 188 -3.35 -1.99 1.40
N ARG A 189 -4.64 -2.25 1.12
CA ARG A 189 -5.63 -2.48 2.17
C ARG A 189 -5.44 -3.82 2.87
N ASP A 190 -5.22 -4.88 2.10
CA ASP A 190 -5.37 -6.25 2.61
C ASP A 190 -4.05 -6.89 3.05
N VAL A 191 -2.93 -6.43 2.47
CA VAL A 191 -1.60 -6.99 2.76
C VAL A 191 -1.20 -6.77 4.22
N SER A 192 -0.59 -7.79 4.84
CA SER A 192 -0.01 -7.68 6.18
C SER A 192 1.30 -8.44 6.28
N LYS A 193 2.20 -7.96 7.14
CA LYS A 193 3.45 -8.65 7.48
C LYS A 193 3.14 -9.82 8.42
N ASN A 194 3.16 -11.03 7.90
CA ASN A 194 2.82 -12.24 8.64
C ASN A 194 4.04 -12.99 9.18
N VAL A 195 5.21 -12.75 8.58
CA VAL A 195 6.47 -13.40 8.96
C VAL A 195 7.55 -12.34 9.11
N ASN A 196 8.36 -12.45 10.16
CA ASN A 196 9.35 -11.42 10.50
C ASN A 196 10.75 -11.60 9.88
N ILE A 197 11.08 -12.77 9.31
CA ILE A 197 12.45 -13.06 8.84
C ILE A 197 12.50 -13.53 7.38
N LYS A 198 11.52 -14.32 6.91
CA LYS A 198 11.50 -14.84 5.54
C LYS A 198 11.26 -13.73 4.51
N THR A 199 11.76 -13.91 3.30
CA THR A 199 11.47 -13.00 2.18
C THR A 199 9.98 -12.98 1.82
N GLU A 200 9.31 -14.13 1.92
CA GLU A 200 7.85 -14.27 1.78
C GLU A 200 7.12 -13.82 3.05
N ALA A 201 7.30 -12.55 3.42
CA ALA A 201 6.82 -12.01 4.69
C ALA A 201 5.40 -11.42 4.61
N PHE A 202 4.99 -10.94 3.45
CA PHE A 202 3.74 -10.22 3.24
C PHE A 202 2.70 -11.09 2.55
N LYS A 203 1.52 -11.17 3.14
CA LYS A 203 0.37 -11.91 2.59
C LYS A 203 -0.94 -11.20 2.92
N SER A 204 -1.95 -11.41 2.08
CA SER A 204 -3.34 -11.06 2.36
C SER A 204 -4.13 -12.33 2.67
N GLN A 205 -5.01 -12.31 3.68
CA GLN A 205 -5.96 -13.41 3.91
C GLN A 205 -6.89 -13.62 2.70
N TRP A 206 -7.09 -12.59 1.88
CA TRP A 206 -7.91 -12.64 0.67
C TRP A 206 -7.09 -13.00 -0.58
N GLY A 207 -5.76 -13.12 -0.46
CA GLY A 207 -4.79 -13.46 -1.50
C GLY A 207 -4.32 -12.26 -2.33
N ALA A 208 -3.26 -12.47 -3.11
CA ALA A 208 -2.68 -11.47 -3.99
C ALA A 208 -3.65 -11.01 -5.10
N LEU A 209 -3.52 -9.77 -5.55
CA LEU A 209 -4.23 -9.26 -6.72
C LEU A 209 -3.63 -9.80 -8.02
N GLY A 210 -2.34 -10.05 -8.04
CA GLY A 210 -1.61 -10.53 -9.19
C GLY A 210 -0.17 -10.86 -8.85
N MET A 211 0.64 -11.07 -9.88
CA MET A 211 2.08 -11.28 -9.76
C MET A 211 2.83 -10.64 -10.93
N THR A 212 4.10 -10.33 -10.73
CA THR A 212 5.02 -9.87 -11.79
C THR A 212 6.04 -10.97 -12.06
N VAL A 213 6.13 -11.42 -13.31
CA VAL A 213 7.10 -12.43 -13.74
C VAL A 213 7.75 -11.95 -15.01
N GLU A 214 9.10 -11.88 -15.05
CA GLU A 214 9.89 -11.48 -16.23
C GLU A 214 9.40 -10.16 -16.85
N GLY A 215 9.04 -9.18 -16.01
CA GLY A 215 8.59 -7.86 -16.44
C GLY A 215 7.15 -7.79 -16.95
N VAL A 216 6.35 -8.85 -16.78
CA VAL A 216 4.94 -8.92 -17.16
C VAL A 216 4.06 -9.03 -15.89
N ASN A 217 3.03 -8.20 -15.80
CA ASN A 217 2.06 -8.26 -14.70
C ASN A 217 0.89 -9.17 -15.08
N TYR A 218 0.59 -10.12 -14.22
CA TYR A 218 -0.55 -11.04 -14.32
C TYR A 218 -1.55 -10.73 -13.23
N TRP A 219 -2.77 -10.32 -13.59
CA TRP A 219 -3.81 -9.93 -12.65
C TRP A 219 -4.85 -11.04 -12.48
N PHE A 220 -5.19 -11.37 -11.25
CA PHE A 220 -6.15 -12.41 -10.87
C PHE A 220 -7.41 -11.85 -10.24
N ARG A 221 -7.31 -10.68 -9.59
CA ARG A 221 -8.39 -10.03 -8.85
C ARG A 221 -8.27 -8.51 -8.90
N ALA A 222 -9.35 -7.84 -8.46
CA ALA A 222 -9.38 -6.41 -8.23
C ALA A 222 -9.86 -6.11 -6.81
N PRO A 223 -9.47 -4.99 -6.20
CA PRO A 223 -10.03 -4.55 -4.93
C PRO A 223 -11.53 -4.27 -5.04
N VAL A 224 -12.29 -4.67 -4.01
CA VAL A 224 -13.75 -4.42 -3.95
C VAL A 224 -14.13 -3.33 -2.95
N LYS A 225 -13.25 -3.02 -2.00
CA LYS A 225 -13.45 -1.96 -1.01
C LYS A 225 -13.11 -0.59 -1.60
N ARG A 226 -13.72 0.47 -1.06
CA ARG A 226 -13.44 1.85 -1.52
C ARG A 226 -11.97 2.21 -1.28
N HIS A 227 -11.38 2.88 -2.26
CA HIS A 227 -9.97 3.27 -2.21
C HIS A 227 -9.69 4.45 -3.13
N THR A 228 -8.58 5.11 -2.97
CA THR A 228 -8.00 6.14 -3.85
C THR A 228 -9.07 7.06 -4.46
N GLN A 229 -9.32 7.01 -5.78
CA GLN A 229 -10.27 7.89 -6.47
C GLN A 229 -11.71 7.78 -5.93
N GLN A 230 -12.10 6.61 -5.39
CA GLN A 230 -13.43 6.37 -4.83
C GLN A 230 -13.52 6.75 -3.34
N SER A 231 -12.39 7.08 -2.70
CA SER A 231 -12.36 7.43 -1.29
C SER A 231 -13.11 8.75 -1.03
N GLU A 232 -13.75 8.84 0.12
CA GLU A 232 -14.29 10.11 0.63
C GLU A 232 -13.25 10.95 1.37
N PHE A 233 -12.06 10.39 1.62
CA PHE A 233 -10.95 11.06 2.29
C PHE A 233 -10.00 11.67 1.26
N ASN A 234 -9.41 12.81 1.62
CA ASN A 234 -8.46 13.51 0.77
C ASN A 234 -7.37 14.15 1.65
N ILE A 235 -6.11 13.76 1.42
CA ILE A 235 -4.96 14.27 2.17
C ILE A 235 -4.83 15.79 2.09
N ASP A 236 -5.24 16.39 0.98
CA ASP A 236 -5.11 17.84 0.77
C ASP A 236 -6.04 18.65 1.69
N GLU A 237 -7.08 18.02 2.22
CA GLU A 237 -8.06 18.60 3.15
C GLU A 237 -7.69 18.33 4.63
N MET A 238 -6.63 17.55 4.88
CA MET A 238 -6.24 17.16 6.23
C MET A 238 -5.10 18.02 6.77
N SER A 239 -5.25 18.51 7.99
CA SER A 239 -4.19 19.19 8.75
C SER A 239 -3.38 18.23 9.63
N ALA A 240 -4.05 17.25 10.24
CA ALA A 240 -3.48 16.23 11.10
C ALA A 240 -4.37 14.99 11.13
N LEU A 241 -3.84 13.87 11.60
CA LEU A 241 -4.60 12.66 11.92
C LEU A 241 -5.13 12.73 13.36
N ALA A 242 -6.27 12.09 13.60
CA ALA A 242 -6.82 11.95 14.94
C ALA A 242 -5.91 11.04 15.80
N SER A 243 -5.88 11.30 17.10
CA SER A 243 -5.15 10.47 18.06
C SER A 243 -5.93 9.20 18.36
N VAL A 244 -5.38 8.05 18.00
CA VAL A 244 -5.98 6.72 18.17
C VAL A 244 -4.93 5.76 18.69
N GLU A 245 -5.24 5.04 19.77
CA GLU A 245 -4.33 4.08 20.38
C GLU A 245 -4.86 2.65 20.33
N ILE A 246 -3.94 1.68 20.34
CA ILE A 246 -4.26 0.26 20.35
C ILE A 246 -3.96 -0.30 21.73
N VAL A 247 -4.94 -1.01 22.32
CA VAL A 247 -4.72 -1.80 23.53
C VAL A 247 -5.04 -3.26 23.25
N TYR A 248 -4.04 -4.13 23.35
CA TYR A 248 -4.21 -5.57 23.19
C TYR A 248 -4.72 -6.24 24.46
N SER A 249 -5.69 -7.13 24.30
CA SER A 249 -6.19 -8.00 25.34
C SER A 249 -5.56 -9.41 25.28
N TYR A 250 -5.36 -9.99 26.45
CA TYR A 250 -4.80 -11.32 26.68
C TYR A 250 -5.41 -11.94 27.94
N ALA A 251 -5.12 -13.22 28.23
CA ALA A 251 -5.59 -13.86 29.46
C ALA A 251 -5.12 -13.06 30.70
N ASN A 252 -6.07 -12.75 31.59
CA ASN A 252 -5.84 -11.91 32.75
C ASN A 252 -5.41 -10.46 32.47
N VAL A 253 -5.79 -9.87 31.33
CA VAL A 253 -5.50 -8.46 31.02
C VAL A 253 -6.03 -7.54 32.13
N PRO A 254 -5.21 -6.67 32.74
CA PRO A 254 -5.68 -5.69 33.73
C PRO A 254 -6.27 -4.44 33.03
N ARG A 255 -7.03 -3.63 33.78
CA ARG A 255 -7.58 -2.37 33.26
C ARG A 255 -6.55 -1.27 33.05
N ILE A 256 -5.36 -1.41 33.63
CA ILE A 256 -4.37 -0.32 33.78
C ILE A 256 -3.98 0.34 32.45
N ALA A 257 -3.80 -0.43 31.36
CA ALA A 257 -3.47 0.14 30.05
C ALA A 257 -4.64 0.95 29.48
N PHE A 258 -5.86 0.48 29.63
CA PHE A 258 -7.06 1.20 29.19
C PHE A 258 -7.25 2.51 29.96
N ASP A 259 -7.11 2.48 31.29
CA ASP A 259 -7.24 3.66 32.16
C ASP A 259 -6.13 4.69 31.88
N ALA A 260 -4.92 4.24 31.60
CA ALA A 260 -3.79 5.13 31.31
C ALA A 260 -4.00 5.83 29.96
N VAL A 261 -4.30 5.06 28.91
CA VAL A 261 -4.46 5.56 27.55
C VAL A 261 -5.66 6.50 27.42
N SER A 262 -6.79 6.22 28.09
CA SER A 262 -7.98 7.08 28.05
C SER A 262 -7.76 8.50 28.60
N LYS A 263 -6.69 8.71 29.40
CA LYS A 263 -6.34 10.01 30.00
C LYS A 263 -5.41 10.85 29.14
N THR A 264 -4.96 10.36 27.97
CA THR A 264 -3.98 11.04 27.11
C THR A 264 -4.62 11.96 26.06
N GLY A 265 -5.94 12.14 26.10
CA GLY A 265 -6.66 12.98 25.14
C GLY A 265 -6.90 12.30 23.78
N ILE A 266 -6.88 10.97 23.72
CA ILE A 266 -7.21 10.21 22.50
C ILE A 266 -8.68 10.39 22.10
N GLN A 267 -8.93 10.24 20.80
CA GLN A 267 -10.29 10.28 20.24
C GLN A 267 -10.90 8.89 20.07
N ALA A 268 -10.06 7.86 19.95
CA ALA A 268 -10.49 6.47 19.89
C ALA A 268 -9.48 5.51 20.50
N ILE A 269 -10.00 4.38 20.98
CA ILE A 269 -9.23 3.20 21.37
C ILE A 269 -9.61 2.02 20.48
N VAL A 270 -8.60 1.35 19.92
CA VAL A 270 -8.77 0.08 19.21
C VAL A 270 -8.45 -1.03 20.21
N HIS A 271 -9.47 -1.80 20.58
CA HIS A 271 -9.32 -2.98 21.41
C HIS A 271 -8.91 -4.17 20.54
N GLY A 272 -7.66 -4.60 20.62
CA GLY A 272 -7.16 -5.81 19.95
C GLY A 272 -7.49 -7.06 20.78
N GLY A 273 -8.74 -7.56 20.67
CA GLY A 273 -9.22 -8.72 21.44
C GLY A 273 -8.75 -10.07 20.89
N PRO A 274 -8.82 -11.14 21.69
CA PRO A 274 -8.71 -12.51 21.19
C PRO A 274 -9.95 -12.89 20.37
N GLY A 275 -9.87 -13.99 19.60
CA GLY A 275 -11.00 -14.55 18.86
C GLY A 275 -11.74 -13.52 18.02
N ASN A 276 -13.04 -13.44 18.13
CA ASN A 276 -13.93 -12.48 17.44
C ASN A 276 -13.87 -11.06 18.06
N GLY A 277 -12.68 -10.58 18.44
CA GLY A 277 -12.53 -9.31 19.15
C GLY A 277 -13.15 -9.35 20.55
N SER A 278 -13.14 -10.52 21.20
CA SER A 278 -13.77 -10.77 22.49
C SER A 278 -13.23 -9.86 23.59
N VAL A 279 -14.12 -9.37 24.43
CA VAL A 279 -13.80 -8.49 25.57
C VAL A 279 -14.03 -9.24 26.87
N ALA A 280 -12.99 -9.32 27.72
CA ALA A 280 -13.14 -9.96 29.03
C ALA A 280 -14.16 -9.22 29.89
N ASP A 281 -15.01 -9.93 30.66
CA ASP A 281 -16.10 -9.38 31.45
C ASP A 281 -15.66 -8.20 32.34
N ARG A 282 -14.48 -8.28 32.95
CA ARG A 282 -13.92 -7.19 33.78
C ARG A 282 -13.48 -5.96 32.96
N ILE A 283 -13.31 -6.07 31.62
CA ILE A 283 -12.92 -4.96 30.74
C ILE A 283 -14.15 -4.30 30.10
N VAL A 284 -15.27 -5.01 29.99
CA VAL A 284 -16.53 -4.45 29.45
C VAL A 284 -16.91 -3.13 30.14
N PRO A 285 -17.01 -3.05 31.50
CA PRO A 285 -17.34 -1.78 32.14
C PRO A 285 -16.30 -0.68 31.88
N VAL A 286 -15.01 -1.03 31.79
CA VAL A 286 -13.92 -0.08 31.49
C VAL A 286 -14.10 0.56 30.11
N LEU A 287 -14.37 -0.24 29.08
CA LEU A 287 -14.60 0.27 27.72
C LEU A 287 -15.90 1.08 27.62
N ARG A 288 -16.92 0.72 28.40
CA ARG A 288 -18.16 1.51 28.48
C ARG A 288 -17.91 2.88 29.14
N ASP A 289 -17.12 2.93 30.21
CA ASP A 289 -16.73 4.17 30.87
C ASP A 289 -15.89 5.06 29.92
N ILE A 290 -14.98 4.48 29.16
CA ILE A 290 -14.21 5.16 28.12
C ILE A 290 -15.15 5.73 27.03
N ARG A 291 -16.12 4.93 26.58
CA ARG A 291 -17.11 5.41 25.59
C ARG A 291 -17.96 6.55 26.14
N ALA A 292 -18.36 6.50 27.40
CA ALA A 292 -19.12 7.55 28.08
C ALA A 292 -18.34 8.88 28.18
N GLN A 293 -17.00 8.87 28.13
CA GLN A 293 -16.15 10.05 28.05
C GLN A 293 -16.08 10.65 26.62
N GLY A 294 -16.79 10.10 25.65
CA GLY A 294 -16.79 10.56 24.25
C GLY A 294 -15.72 9.91 23.37
N ILE A 295 -14.85 9.05 23.93
CA ILE A 295 -13.81 8.32 23.20
C ILE A 295 -14.48 7.16 22.45
N GLN A 296 -14.19 7.02 21.14
CA GLN A 296 -14.70 5.91 20.37
C GLN A 296 -14.04 4.60 20.76
N VAL A 297 -14.82 3.52 20.83
CA VAL A 297 -14.33 2.17 21.10
C VAL A 297 -14.50 1.31 19.84
N ILE A 298 -13.40 0.79 19.33
CA ILE A 298 -13.37 0.00 18.11
C ILE A 298 -12.87 -1.40 18.45
N ARG A 299 -13.72 -2.42 18.32
CA ARG A 299 -13.32 -3.81 18.53
C ARG A 299 -12.67 -4.38 17.27
N SER A 300 -11.44 -4.82 17.41
CA SER A 300 -10.68 -5.55 16.41
C SER A 300 -10.14 -6.86 16.99
N SER A 301 -9.61 -7.73 16.18
CA SER A 301 -9.03 -9.00 16.60
C SER A 301 -7.51 -8.99 16.48
N ARG A 302 -6.83 -9.56 17.49
CA ARG A 302 -5.41 -9.89 17.39
C ARG A 302 -5.13 -11.20 16.61
N VAL A 303 -6.20 -11.94 16.28
CA VAL A 303 -6.11 -13.11 15.40
C VAL A 303 -5.84 -12.60 13.97
N PRO A 304 -4.82 -13.14 13.28
CA PRO A 304 -4.38 -12.55 12.01
C PRO A 304 -5.41 -12.58 10.90
N ASP A 305 -6.21 -13.64 10.79
CA ASP A 305 -7.17 -13.84 9.71
C ASP A 305 -8.60 -13.99 10.25
N GLY A 306 -9.58 -13.58 9.45
CA GLY A 306 -11.00 -13.60 9.81
C GLY A 306 -11.59 -12.19 9.90
N LEU A 307 -12.70 -12.08 10.62
CA LEU A 307 -13.39 -10.81 10.81
C LEU A 307 -14.10 -10.75 12.16
N VAL A 308 -14.28 -9.55 12.69
CA VAL A 308 -15.06 -9.29 13.91
C VAL A 308 -16.51 -9.06 13.52
N LEU A 309 -17.40 -9.91 14.01
CA LEU A 309 -18.84 -9.82 13.78
C LEU A 309 -19.47 -8.83 14.78
N ARG A 310 -20.27 -7.91 14.23
CA ARG A 310 -21.02 -6.95 15.05
C ARG A 310 -22.16 -7.66 15.78
N ASN A 311 -22.35 -7.32 17.05
CA ASN A 311 -23.38 -7.87 17.95
C ASN A 311 -23.29 -9.40 18.19
N ALA A 312 -22.18 -10.05 17.84
CA ALA A 312 -22.06 -11.51 18.00
C ALA A 312 -21.70 -11.90 19.45
N GLU A 313 -20.63 -11.33 20.02
CA GLU A 313 -20.19 -11.63 21.39
C GLU A 313 -20.45 -10.48 22.36
N GLN A 314 -20.47 -9.25 21.85
CA GLN A 314 -20.79 -8.06 22.61
C GLN A 314 -22.00 -7.36 21.97
N PRO A 315 -22.90 -6.78 22.75
CA PRO A 315 -24.01 -5.99 22.22
C PRO A 315 -23.50 -4.61 21.77
N ASP A 316 -22.77 -4.57 20.66
CA ASP A 316 -22.08 -3.37 20.17
C ASP A 316 -23.02 -2.18 19.99
N ASP A 317 -24.23 -2.41 19.49
CA ASP A 317 -25.26 -1.38 19.33
C ASP A 317 -25.67 -0.76 20.69
N LYS A 318 -25.83 -1.60 21.71
CA LYS A 318 -26.18 -1.16 23.05
C LYS A 318 -25.05 -0.37 23.73
N TYR A 319 -23.82 -0.73 23.44
CA TYR A 319 -22.63 -0.09 24.04
C TYR A 319 -22.11 1.07 23.19
N ASP A 320 -22.71 1.29 22.03
CA ASP A 320 -22.28 2.29 21.05
C ASP A 320 -20.81 2.11 20.64
N TRP A 321 -20.44 0.84 20.39
CA TRP A 321 -19.12 0.45 19.95
C TRP A 321 -19.11 0.21 18.42
N VAL A 322 -17.93 0.33 17.83
CA VAL A 322 -17.65 0.06 16.43
C VAL A 322 -16.90 -1.27 16.33
N VAL A 323 -17.12 -2.03 15.26
CA VAL A 323 -16.31 -3.22 14.95
C VAL A 323 -15.44 -2.95 13.72
N ALA A 324 -14.19 -3.39 13.80
CA ALA A 324 -13.21 -3.19 12.73
C ALA A 324 -13.41 -4.12 11.53
N HIS A 325 -14.38 -5.04 11.58
CA HIS A 325 -14.63 -6.04 10.57
C HIS A 325 -13.37 -6.90 10.33
N ASP A 326 -12.81 -6.93 9.11
CA ASP A 326 -11.63 -7.71 8.74
C ASP A 326 -10.30 -6.95 8.90
N LEU A 327 -10.32 -5.74 9.44
CA LEU A 327 -9.10 -4.96 9.67
C LEU A 327 -8.43 -5.37 10.99
N ARG A 328 -7.15 -5.71 10.90
CA ARG A 328 -6.27 -5.91 12.07
C ARG A 328 -6.14 -4.61 12.87
N PRO A 329 -5.77 -4.68 14.16
CA PRO A 329 -5.73 -3.50 15.03
C PRO A 329 -4.94 -2.31 14.48
N GLN A 330 -3.77 -2.54 13.87
CA GLN A 330 -2.94 -1.48 13.30
C GLN A 330 -3.62 -0.77 12.13
N LYS A 331 -4.30 -1.49 11.24
CA LYS A 331 -5.06 -0.89 10.14
C LYS A 331 -6.38 -0.26 10.61
N ALA A 332 -7.04 -0.87 11.58
CA ALA A 332 -8.22 -0.28 12.23
C ALA A 332 -7.87 1.06 12.87
N ARG A 333 -6.67 1.18 13.49
CA ARG A 333 -6.13 2.44 13.98
C ARG A 333 -5.96 3.48 12.87
N ILE A 334 -5.38 3.10 11.73
CA ILE A 334 -5.19 4.01 10.59
C ILE A 334 -6.54 4.49 10.05
N LEU A 335 -7.50 3.59 9.83
CA LEU A 335 -8.83 3.98 9.35
C LEU A 335 -9.53 4.91 10.33
N ALA A 336 -9.48 4.59 11.63
CA ALA A 336 -10.07 5.43 12.67
C ALA A 336 -9.42 6.83 12.71
N ALA A 337 -8.07 6.90 12.64
CA ALA A 337 -7.34 8.16 12.66
C ALA A 337 -7.69 9.06 11.45
N VAL A 338 -7.95 8.47 10.29
CA VAL A 338 -8.42 9.18 9.10
C VAL A 338 -9.91 9.55 9.22
N ALA A 339 -10.78 8.62 9.59
CA ALA A 339 -12.22 8.82 9.65
C ALA A 339 -12.63 9.88 10.69
N LEU A 340 -11.97 9.90 11.85
CA LEU A 340 -12.22 10.87 12.92
C LEU A 340 -11.84 12.31 12.54
N THR A 341 -11.14 12.54 11.44
CA THR A 341 -10.97 13.89 10.90
C THR A 341 -12.26 14.46 10.30
N LYS A 342 -13.24 13.61 9.98
CA LYS A 342 -14.52 13.98 9.36
C LYS A 342 -15.73 13.77 10.25
N THR A 343 -15.73 12.77 11.11
CA THR A 343 -16.91 12.41 11.90
C THR A 343 -16.53 11.84 13.27
N ASN A 344 -17.34 12.14 14.29
CA ASN A 344 -17.27 11.50 15.60
C ASN A 344 -18.52 10.63 15.89
N SER A 345 -19.34 10.35 14.89
CA SER A 345 -20.51 9.47 14.99
C SER A 345 -20.08 8.01 14.88
N SER A 346 -20.35 7.20 15.91
CA SER A 346 -20.10 5.75 15.91
C SER A 346 -20.82 5.03 14.77
N LYS A 347 -22.04 5.47 14.43
CA LYS A 347 -22.82 4.95 13.31
C LYS A 347 -22.11 5.20 11.97
N GLU A 348 -21.60 6.40 11.78
CA GLU A 348 -20.88 6.77 10.56
C GLU A 348 -19.51 6.09 10.49
N LEU A 349 -18.80 6.01 11.61
CA LEU A 349 -17.57 5.22 11.71
C LEU A 349 -17.83 3.74 11.32
N GLN A 350 -18.92 3.14 11.81
CA GLN A 350 -19.26 1.76 11.46
C GLN A 350 -19.52 1.59 9.96
N ARG A 351 -20.20 2.55 9.29
CA ARG A 351 -20.37 2.54 7.84
C ARG A 351 -19.01 2.56 7.15
N ILE A 352 -18.13 3.46 7.59
CA ILE A 352 -16.78 3.60 7.05
C ILE A 352 -16.00 2.28 7.21
N PHE A 353 -16.03 1.64 8.37
CA PHE A 353 -15.36 0.35 8.58
C PHE A 353 -15.90 -0.78 7.70
N TRP A 354 -17.14 -0.71 7.24
CA TRP A 354 -17.69 -1.68 6.30
C TRP A 354 -17.33 -1.38 4.84
N GLU A 355 -17.16 -0.14 4.47
CA GLU A 355 -16.92 0.27 3.08
C GLU A 355 -15.43 0.28 2.69
N TYR A 356 -14.54 0.51 3.65
CA TYR A 356 -13.09 0.66 3.44
C TYR A 356 -12.23 -0.52 3.89
#